data_5e7d8f869d4e47bbbaf58aa1205a58bf
#
_entry.id   5e7d8f869d4e47bbbaf58aa1205a58bf
#
_cell.length_a   1.000
_cell.length_b   1.000
_cell.length_c   1.000
_cell.angle_alpha   90.00
_cell.angle_beta   90.00
_cell.angle_gamma   90.00
#
_symmetry.space_group_name_H-M   'P 1'
#
loop_
_entity.id
_entity.type
_entity.pdbx_description
1 polymer ?
#
loop_
_entity_poly.entity_id
_entity_poly.type
_entity_poly.pdbx_seq_one_letter_code
_entity_poly.pdbx_strand_id
1 'polypeptide(L)'
;MIELVPAIDIIDGKCVRLSQGDYDSKKIYNENPVEVAKELEANGIRRLHVVDLDGAASHHVVNYRTLEQIATRTSLIIDFGGGVKSDEDLILAFENGAQMVTGGSIAVKNPDLFTRWLNQYGSEKIILGADVKDKKVAVNGWKDETETELMPFLQEYVHKGIQKVICTDISCDGMLQGPSLELYQEILSQQPDLFLIASGGVSS
;
A
#
# COMPACT_ATOMS: atom_id res chain seq x y z
N MET A 1 -10.89 -17.93 -2.82
CA MET A 1 -11.17 -17.10 -4.03
C MET A 1 -10.19 -15.95 -4.01
N ILE A 2 -9.50 -15.65 -5.11
CA ILE A 2 -8.57 -14.51 -5.20
C ILE A 2 -9.40 -13.25 -5.48
N GLU A 3 -9.16 -12.19 -4.74
CA GLU A 3 -9.75 -10.86 -4.96
C GLU A 3 -8.73 -9.95 -5.65
N LEU A 4 -9.16 -9.21 -6.66
CA LEU A 4 -8.33 -8.22 -7.32
C LEU A 4 -8.44 -6.89 -6.57
N VAL A 5 -7.28 -6.31 -6.23
CA VAL A 5 -7.16 -4.99 -5.60
C VAL A 5 -6.28 -4.13 -6.49
N PRO A 6 -6.85 -3.42 -7.48
CA PRO A 6 -6.08 -2.49 -8.29
C PRO A 6 -5.46 -1.39 -7.45
N ALA A 7 -4.31 -0.86 -7.91
CA ALA A 7 -3.68 0.31 -7.33
C ALA A 7 -3.78 1.52 -8.27
N ILE A 8 -3.98 2.69 -7.69
CA ILE A 8 -3.85 3.99 -8.36
C ILE A 8 -2.75 4.77 -7.66
N ASP A 9 -1.64 4.99 -8.34
CA ASP A 9 -0.56 5.84 -7.88
C ASP A 9 -0.85 7.29 -8.27
N ILE A 10 -0.70 8.22 -7.32
CA ILE A 10 -1.03 9.62 -7.51
C ILE A 10 0.19 10.49 -7.32
N ILE A 11 0.49 11.32 -8.32
CA ILE A 11 1.41 12.45 -8.25
C ILE A 11 0.68 13.67 -8.82
N ASP A 12 0.71 14.78 -8.09
CA ASP A 12 0.11 16.05 -8.53
C ASP A 12 -1.38 15.91 -8.85
N GLY A 13 -2.10 15.06 -8.11
CA GLY A 13 -3.51 14.76 -8.32
C GLY A 13 -3.82 13.94 -9.58
N LYS A 14 -2.83 13.36 -10.24
CA LYS A 14 -2.96 12.60 -11.50
C LYS A 14 -2.55 11.14 -11.30
N CYS A 15 -3.16 10.25 -12.07
CA CYS A 15 -2.77 8.86 -12.12
C CYS A 15 -1.46 8.67 -12.87
N VAL A 16 -0.49 8.06 -12.21
CA VAL A 16 0.83 7.82 -12.78
C VAL A 16 1.22 6.35 -12.70
N ARG A 17 2.22 5.97 -13.46
CA ARG A 17 2.94 4.71 -13.32
C ARG A 17 4.43 5.01 -13.25
N LEU A 18 5.09 4.41 -12.28
CA LEU A 18 6.53 4.38 -12.16
C LEU A 18 7.06 3.01 -12.58
N SER A 19 8.30 2.93 -13.00
CA SER A 19 9.02 1.68 -13.19
C SER A 19 9.95 1.48 -11.99
N GLN A 20 9.72 0.42 -11.21
CA GLN A 20 10.50 0.11 -10.00
C GLN A 20 10.63 1.31 -9.02
N GLY A 21 9.57 2.11 -8.89
CA GLY A 21 9.55 3.28 -7.99
C GLY A 21 10.38 4.49 -8.44
N ASP A 22 10.94 4.46 -9.65
CA ASP A 22 11.74 5.56 -10.17
C ASP A 22 10.85 6.73 -10.65
N TYR A 23 10.91 7.85 -9.92
CA TYR A 23 10.14 9.07 -10.21
C TYR A 23 10.53 9.72 -11.55
N ASP A 24 11.76 9.52 -12.03
CA ASP A 24 12.19 10.01 -13.34
C ASP A 24 11.55 9.24 -14.49
N SER A 25 11.09 8.00 -14.22
CA SER A 25 10.35 7.17 -15.17
C SER A 25 8.86 7.49 -15.24
N LYS A 26 8.39 8.50 -14.49
CA LYS A 26 6.97 8.86 -14.36
C LYS A 26 6.27 8.99 -15.70
N LYS A 27 5.17 8.22 -15.86
CA LYS A 27 4.24 8.34 -16.98
C LYS A 27 2.84 8.61 -16.44
N ILE A 28 2.24 9.72 -16.86
CA ILE A 28 0.82 10.01 -16.60
C ILE A 28 0.00 9.18 -17.58
N TYR A 29 -0.86 8.30 -17.06
CA TYR A 29 -1.77 7.53 -17.92
C TYR A 29 -3.21 8.03 -17.87
N ASN A 30 -3.57 8.79 -16.82
CA ASN A 30 -4.84 9.49 -16.75
C ASN A 30 -4.70 10.74 -15.85
N GLU A 31 -5.31 11.84 -16.29
CA GLU A 31 -5.29 13.08 -15.51
C GLU A 31 -6.40 13.13 -14.44
N ASN A 32 -7.35 12.18 -14.47
CA ASN A 32 -8.50 12.17 -13.57
C ASN A 32 -8.61 10.82 -12.81
N PRO A 33 -8.07 10.73 -11.59
CA PRO A 33 -8.15 9.52 -10.78
C PRO A 33 -9.57 9.06 -10.47
N VAL A 34 -10.52 10.00 -10.40
CA VAL A 34 -11.93 9.67 -10.14
C VAL A 34 -12.55 8.88 -11.31
N GLU A 35 -12.23 9.24 -12.54
CA GLU A 35 -12.76 8.52 -13.70
C GLU A 35 -12.15 7.10 -13.79
N VAL A 36 -10.86 6.95 -13.44
CA VAL A 36 -10.23 5.63 -13.34
C VAL A 36 -10.91 4.78 -12.27
N ALA A 37 -11.16 5.35 -11.09
CA ALA A 37 -11.82 4.65 -9.99
C ALA A 37 -13.25 4.22 -10.38
N LYS A 38 -14.03 5.07 -11.05
CA LYS A 38 -15.37 4.72 -11.57
C LYS A 38 -15.33 3.62 -12.62
N GLU A 39 -14.34 3.64 -13.51
CA GLU A 39 -14.17 2.61 -14.51
C GLU A 39 -13.85 1.26 -13.86
N LEU A 40 -12.99 1.22 -12.86
CA LEU A 40 -12.70 0.04 -12.06
C LEU A 40 -13.96 -0.48 -11.35
N GLU A 41 -14.72 0.39 -10.70
CA GLU A 41 -15.99 0.04 -10.05
C GLU A 41 -17.00 -0.54 -11.05
N ALA A 42 -17.15 0.09 -12.22
CA ALA A 42 -18.05 -0.38 -13.28
C ALA A 42 -17.65 -1.78 -13.83
N ASN A 43 -16.37 -2.13 -13.75
CA ASN A 43 -15.85 -3.45 -14.08
C ASN A 43 -15.92 -4.46 -12.91
N GLY A 44 -16.62 -4.13 -11.81
CA GLY A 44 -16.90 -5.04 -10.71
C GLY A 44 -15.82 -5.07 -9.61
N ILE A 45 -14.84 -4.19 -9.68
CA ILE A 45 -13.87 -4.01 -8.59
C ILE A 45 -14.58 -3.45 -7.36
N ARG A 46 -14.20 -3.94 -6.19
CA ARG A 46 -14.77 -3.54 -4.90
C ARG A 46 -13.77 -2.84 -4.00
N ARG A 47 -12.48 -3.14 -4.17
CA ARG A 47 -11.39 -2.59 -3.37
C ARG A 47 -10.41 -1.85 -4.25
N LEU A 48 -9.88 -0.76 -3.72
CA LEU A 48 -8.91 0.07 -4.40
C LEU A 48 -7.78 0.42 -3.43
N HIS A 49 -6.53 0.22 -3.85
CA HIS A 49 -5.38 0.76 -3.17
C HIS A 49 -4.99 2.09 -3.79
N VAL A 50 -4.99 3.16 -3.01
CA VAL A 50 -4.61 4.50 -3.46
C VAL A 50 -3.28 4.87 -2.84
N VAL A 51 -2.28 5.15 -3.67
CA VAL A 51 -0.92 5.46 -3.24
C VAL A 51 -0.61 6.94 -3.50
N ASP A 52 -0.41 7.68 -2.44
CA ASP A 52 0.05 9.08 -2.48
C ASP A 52 1.58 9.12 -2.61
N LEU A 53 2.08 9.18 -3.84
CA LEU A 53 3.51 9.21 -4.11
C LEU A 53 4.15 10.56 -3.75
N ASP A 54 3.40 11.67 -3.84
CA ASP A 54 3.86 12.95 -3.31
C ASP A 54 4.01 12.88 -1.79
N GLY A 55 3.06 12.23 -1.12
CA GLY A 55 3.11 11.98 0.31
C GLY A 55 4.27 11.08 0.71
N ALA A 56 4.52 10.02 -0.06
CA ALA A 56 5.67 9.15 0.18
C ALA A 56 7.00 9.92 0.09
N ALA A 57 7.12 10.87 -0.85
CA ALA A 57 8.31 11.68 -1.05
C ALA A 57 8.47 12.78 0.01
N SER A 58 7.37 13.42 0.43
CA SER A 58 7.36 14.55 1.37
C SER A 58 7.22 14.13 2.84
N HIS A 59 6.94 12.85 3.11
CA HIS A 59 6.74 12.27 4.43
C HIS A 59 5.51 12.80 5.20
N HIS A 60 4.48 13.23 4.49
CA HIS A 60 3.15 13.60 5.01
C HIS A 60 2.11 13.43 3.91
N VAL A 61 0.83 13.29 4.25
CA VAL A 61 -0.25 13.10 3.27
C VAL A 61 -0.47 14.41 2.47
N VAL A 62 -0.43 14.30 1.13
CA VAL A 62 -0.56 15.43 0.19
C VAL A 62 -1.87 15.35 -0.61
N ASN A 63 -2.16 14.19 -1.21
CA ASN A 63 -3.27 14.03 -2.14
C ASN A 63 -4.61 13.66 -1.46
N TYR A 64 -4.87 14.14 -0.24
CA TYR A 64 -6.11 13.84 0.51
C TYR A 64 -7.38 14.32 -0.22
N ARG A 65 -7.31 15.42 -0.99
CA ARG A 65 -8.45 15.91 -1.77
C ARG A 65 -8.81 14.95 -2.91
N THR A 66 -7.82 14.33 -3.52
CA THR A 66 -8.05 13.30 -4.54
C THR A 66 -8.66 12.06 -3.92
N LEU A 67 -8.19 11.65 -2.74
CA LEU A 67 -8.79 10.58 -1.95
C LEU A 67 -10.27 10.87 -1.66
N GLU A 68 -10.60 12.05 -1.13
CA GLU A 68 -11.97 12.49 -0.85
C GLU A 68 -12.86 12.42 -2.11
N GLN A 69 -12.36 12.89 -3.24
CA GLN A 69 -13.10 12.86 -4.50
C GLN A 69 -13.39 11.44 -4.98
N ILE A 70 -12.45 10.50 -4.84
CA ILE A 70 -12.67 9.09 -5.16
C ILE A 70 -13.70 8.50 -4.19
N ALA A 71 -13.51 8.69 -2.89
CA ALA A 71 -14.37 8.13 -1.85
C ALA A 71 -15.82 8.62 -1.91
N THR A 72 -16.03 9.89 -2.29
CA THR A 72 -17.38 10.47 -2.39
C THR A 72 -18.10 10.16 -3.70
N ARG A 73 -17.38 9.71 -4.74
CA ARG A 73 -17.94 9.48 -6.08
C ARG A 73 -17.94 8.02 -6.52
N THR A 74 -17.48 7.12 -5.66
CA THR A 74 -17.52 5.66 -5.84
C THR A 74 -17.96 4.98 -4.54
N SER A 75 -18.33 3.71 -4.62
CA SER A 75 -18.61 2.84 -3.45
C SER A 75 -17.43 1.92 -3.14
N LEU A 76 -16.26 2.20 -3.70
CA LEU A 76 -15.05 1.39 -3.50
C LEU A 76 -14.59 1.45 -2.04
N ILE A 77 -14.18 0.30 -1.53
CA ILE A 77 -13.48 0.21 -0.25
C ILE A 77 -12.03 0.62 -0.50
N ILE A 78 -11.63 1.77 0.05
CA ILE A 78 -10.34 2.37 -0.22
C ILE A 78 -9.36 2.05 0.91
N ASP A 79 -8.23 1.47 0.53
CA ASP A 79 -7.01 1.44 1.31
C ASP A 79 -6.07 2.54 0.81
N PHE A 80 -5.58 3.36 1.72
CA PHE A 80 -4.73 4.49 1.40
C PHE A 80 -3.32 4.31 1.95
N GLY A 81 -2.32 4.51 1.11
CA GLY A 81 -0.90 4.48 1.47
C GLY A 81 -0.15 5.69 0.91
N GLY A 82 1.08 5.86 1.38
CA GLY A 82 1.95 6.97 1.00
C GLY A 82 1.83 8.18 1.95
N GLY A 83 2.96 8.55 2.58
CA GLY A 83 3.06 9.74 3.40
C GLY A 83 2.50 9.66 4.82
N VAL A 84 1.79 8.61 5.21
CA VAL A 84 1.22 8.49 6.56
C VAL A 84 2.33 8.24 7.59
N LYS A 85 2.72 9.28 8.32
CA LYS A 85 3.85 9.27 9.26
C LYS A 85 3.52 9.78 10.65
N SER A 86 2.35 10.39 10.83
CA SER A 86 1.88 10.98 12.09
C SER A 86 0.42 10.63 12.37
N ASP A 87 -0.04 10.91 13.59
CA ASP A 87 -1.46 10.79 13.95
C ASP A 87 -2.34 11.70 13.09
N GLU A 88 -1.84 12.88 12.76
CA GLU A 88 -2.52 13.86 11.90
C GLU A 88 -2.70 13.32 10.48
N ASP A 89 -1.67 12.72 9.89
CA ASP A 89 -1.75 12.07 8.56
C ASP A 89 -2.76 10.93 8.56
N LEU A 90 -2.75 10.10 9.61
CA LEU A 90 -3.67 8.98 9.75
C LEU A 90 -5.13 9.46 9.83
N ILE A 91 -5.39 10.47 10.67
CA ILE A 91 -6.71 11.07 10.83
C ILE A 91 -7.15 11.70 9.51
N LEU A 92 -6.26 12.45 8.84
CA LEU A 92 -6.53 13.10 7.56
C LEU A 92 -6.95 12.08 6.50
N ALA A 93 -6.27 10.93 6.42
CA ALA A 93 -6.65 9.86 5.50
C ALA A 93 -8.05 9.30 5.80
N PHE A 94 -8.37 9.00 7.06
CA PHE A 94 -9.68 8.49 7.44
C PHE A 94 -10.81 9.52 7.24
N GLU A 95 -10.60 10.79 7.59
CA GLU A 95 -11.59 11.86 7.41
C GLU A 95 -11.87 12.13 5.93
N ASN A 96 -10.92 11.86 5.04
CA ASN A 96 -11.10 11.99 3.59
C ASN A 96 -11.53 10.69 2.90
N GLY A 97 -11.98 9.69 3.66
CA GLY A 97 -12.74 8.56 3.15
C GLY A 97 -11.95 7.27 2.95
N ALA A 98 -10.69 7.17 3.41
CA ALA A 98 -10.01 5.89 3.52
C ALA A 98 -10.74 5.00 4.54
N GLN A 99 -11.06 3.77 4.18
CA GLN A 99 -11.57 2.78 5.13
C GLN A 99 -10.43 2.02 5.81
N MET A 100 -9.28 1.94 5.14
CA MET A 100 -8.07 1.32 5.65
C MET A 100 -6.86 2.19 5.31
N VAL A 101 -5.81 2.07 6.11
CA VAL A 101 -4.53 2.75 5.87
C VAL A 101 -3.40 1.74 5.91
N THR A 102 -2.55 1.78 4.89
CA THR A 102 -1.33 1.00 4.81
C THR A 102 -0.13 1.79 5.35
N GLY A 103 0.50 1.24 6.39
CA GLY A 103 1.76 1.75 6.94
C GLY A 103 2.92 0.84 6.59
N GLY A 104 3.83 1.31 5.74
CA GLY A 104 5.09 0.62 5.41
C GLY A 104 6.25 1.16 6.22
N SER A 105 6.91 2.21 5.74
CA SER A 105 8.10 2.78 6.39
C SER A 105 7.89 3.17 7.86
N ILE A 106 6.67 3.55 8.26
CA ILE A 106 6.35 3.90 9.64
C ILE A 106 6.46 2.69 10.57
N ALA A 107 6.07 1.52 10.09
CA ALA A 107 6.17 0.28 10.86
C ALA A 107 7.62 -0.10 11.17
N VAL A 108 8.56 0.27 10.30
CA VAL A 108 10.00 0.05 10.52
C VAL A 108 10.63 1.17 11.34
N LYS A 109 10.31 2.45 11.03
CA LYS A 109 10.97 3.62 11.62
C LYS A 109 10.41 4.05 12.96
N ASN A 110 9.13 3.82 13.20
CA ASN A 110 8.45 4.11 14.47
C ASN A 110 7.44 3.01 14.81
N PRO A 111 7.93 1.81 15.17
CA PRO A 111 7.09 0.64 15.44
C PRO A 111 6.12 0.85 16.61
N ASP A 112 6.48 1.69 17.58
CA ASP A 112 5.60 2.01 18.72
C ASP A 112 4.37 2.80 18.28
N LEU A 113 4.56 3.80 17.40
CA LEU A 113 3.47 4.57 16.83
C LEU A 113 2.55 3.69 16.00
N PHE A 114 3.11 2.88 15.10
CA PHE A 114 2.33 1.97 14.28
C PHE A 114 1.56 0.92 15.11
N THR A 115 2.18 0.39 16.15
CA THR A 115 1.53 -0.53 17.10
C THR A 115 0.39 0.16 17.87
N ARG A 116 0.56 1.43 18.25
CA ARG A 116 -0.50 2.22 18.87
C ARG A 116 -1.69 2.40 17.91
N TRP A 117 -1.45 2.68 16.63
CA TRP A 117 -2.52 2.75 15.63
C TRP A 117 -3.25 1.42 15.48
N LEU A 118 -2.51 0.31 15.42
CA LEU A 118 -3.10 -1.02 15.35
C LEU A 118 -4.01 -1.29 16.55
N ASN A 119 -3.56 -0.95 17.77
CA ASN A 119 -4.34 -1.13 18.98
C ASN A 119 -5.59 -0.22 19.05
N GLN A 120 -5.48 0.99 18.52
CA GLN A 120 -6.55 1.99 18.57
C GLN A 120 -7.62 1.78 17.48
N TYR A 121 -7.21 1.46 16.27
CA TYR A 121 -8.10 1.38 15.10
C TYR A 121 -8.42 -0.05 14.68
N GLY A 122 -7.63 -1.02 15.14
CA GLY A 122 -7.80 -2.45 14.86
C GLY A 122 -7.21 -2.90 13.53
N SER A 123 -7.05 -4.21 13.43
CA SER A 123 -6.51 -4.89 12.23
C SER A 123 -7.42 -4.79 10.99
N GLU A 124 -8.67 -4.39 11.18
CA GLU A 124 -9.57 -4.15 10.05
C GLU A 124 -9.26 -2.86 9.31
N LYS A 125 -8.66 -1.88 10.00
CA LYS A 125 -8.37 -0.54 9.44
C LYS A 125 -6.88 -0.29 9.19
N ILE A 126 -6.00 -1.05 9.84
CA ILE A 126 -4.54 -0.88 9.70
C ILE A 126 -3.97 -2.07 8.95
N ILE A 127 -3.29 -1.79 7.85
CA ILE A 127 -2.60 -2.75 6.99
C ILE A 127 -1.10 -2.54 7.12
N LEU A 128 -0.35 -3.61 7.26
CA LEU A 128 1.11 -3.55 7.22
C LEU A 128 1.59 -3.56 5.76
N GLY A 129 2.36 -2.56 5.38
CA GLY A 129 3.08 -2.54 4.11
C GLY A 129 4.49 -3.14 4.27
N ALA A 130 4.84 -4.08 3.43
CA ALA A 130 6.16 -4.70 3.39
C ALA A 130 6.68 -4.71 1.95
N ASP A 131 7.40 -3.67 1.57
CA ASP A 131 8.10 -3.63 0.29
C ASP A 131 9.45 -4.32 0.45
N VAL A 132 9.75 -5.28 -0.41
CA VAL A 132 10.82 -6.25 -0.20
C VAL A 132 11.75 -6.30 -1.39
N LYS A 133 13.04 -6.30 -1.10
CA LYS A 133 14.10 -6.61 -2.04
C LYS A 133 15.06 -7.60 -1.38
N ASP A 134 15.35 -8.69 -2.05
CA ASP A 134 16.25 -9.73 -1.54
C ASP A 134 15.89 -10.21 -0.12
N LYS A 135 14.57 -10.39 0.15
CA LYS A 135 13.98 -10.76 1.46
C LYS A 135 14.20 -9.76 2.60
N LYS A 136 14.68 -8.56 2.30
CA LYS A 136 14.81 -7.46 3.27
C LYS A 136 13.77 -6.39 3.00
N VAL A 137 13.26 -5.79 4.07
CA VAL A 137 12.24 -4.72 3.99
C VAL A 137 12.91 -3.42 3.57
N ALA A 138 12.39 -2.79 2.53
CA ALA A 138 12.79 -1.45 2.10
C ALA A 138 11.84 -0.37 2.66
N VAL A 139 12.33 0.85 2.79
CA VAL A 139 11.58 1.98 3.31
C VAL A 139 11.78 3.24 2.46
N ASN A 140 11.01 4.31 2.74
CA ASN A 140 11.13 5.62 2.07
C ASN A 140 10.91 5.58 0.55
N GLY A 141 9.88 4.85 0.09
CA GLY A 141 9.63 4.69 -1.34
C GLY A 141 10.79 3.97 -2.03
N TRP A 142 11.29 2.91 -1.37
CA TRP A 142 12.33 1.98 -1.83
C TRP A 142 13.75 2.58 -1.94
N LYS A 143 13.94 3.79 -1.45
CA LYS A 143 15.24 4.48 -1.51
C LYS A 143 16.25 3.98 -0.48
N ASP A 144 15.73 3.46 0.64
CA ASP A 144 16.56 2.98 1.74
C ASP A 144 16.33 1.46 1.92
N GLU A 145 17.37 0.69 1.73
CA GLU A 145 17.40 -0.72 2.13
C GLU A 145 17.66 -0.81 3.65
N THR A 146 17.00 -1.76 4.31
CA THR A 146 17.21 -2.01 5.73
C THR A 146 17.84 -3.39 5.94
N GLU A 147 18.37 -3.64 7.15
CA GLU A 147 18.80 -4.99 7.54
C GLU A 147 17.63 -5.84 8.09
N THR A 148 16.41 -5.30 8.06
CA THR A 148 15.21 -5.98 8.57
C THR A 148 14.79 -7.10 7.63
N GLU A 149 14.90 -8.33 8.08
CA GLU A 149 14.43 -9.49 7.34
C GLU A 149 12.90 -9.57 7.36
N LEU A 150 12.31 -9.91 6.20
CA LEU A 150 10.86 -9.95 6.03
C LEU A 150 10.15 -10.88 7.01
N MET A 151 10.60 -12.12 7.12
CA MET A 151 9.85 -13.12 7.91
C MET A 151 9.79 -12.81 9.41
N PRO A 152 10.91 -12.44 10.08
CA PRO A 152 10.86 -11.96 11.46
C PRO A 152 9.99 -10.71 11.63
N PHE A 153 10.04 -9.77 10.68
CA PHE A 153 9.23 -8.56 10.69
C PHE A 153 7.72 -8.87 10.63
N LEU A 154 7.31 -9.74 9.70
CA LEU A 154 5.92 -10.16 9.60
C LEU A 154 5.46 -10.90 10.85
N GLN A 155 6.29 -11.82 11.37
CA GLN A 155 5.97 -12.59 12.57
C GLN A 155 5.77 -11.68 13.78
N GLU A 156 6.61 -10.66 13.96
CA GLU A 156 6.47 -9.69 15.03
C GLU A 156 5.12 -8.96 14.96
N TYR A 157 4.72 -8.48 13.76
CA TYR A 157 3.47 -7.75 13.60
C TYR A 157 2.22 -8.64 13.67
N VAL A 158 2.31 -9.88 13.21
CA VAL A 158 1.23 -10.88 13.43
C VAL A 158 1.01 -11.13 14.92
N HIS A 159 2.09 -11.27 15.71
CA HIS A 159 1.97 -11.38 17.17
C HIS A 159 1.36 -10.11 17.82
N LYS A 160 1.55 -8.94 17.24
CA LYS A 160 0.91 -7.69 17.65
C LYS A 160 -0.55 -7.54 17.19
N GLY A 161 -1.06 -8.49 16.38
CA GLY A 161 -2.45 -8.53 15.94
C GLY A 161 -2.71 -8.05 14.52
N ILE A 162 -1.68 -7.84 13.69
CA ILE A 162 -1.86 -7.58 12.25
C ILE A 162 -2.49 -8.81 11.59
N GLN A 163 -3.48 -8.56 10.75
CA GLN A 163 -4.18 -9.59 9.96
C GLN A 163 -4.06 -9.35 8.45
N LYS A 164 -3.72 -8.15 8.02
CA LYS A 164 -3.63 -7.76 6.61
C LYS A 164 -2.24 -7.22 6.31
N VAL A 165 -1.64 -7.73 5.25
CA VAL A 165 -0.32 -7.29 4.77
C VAL A 165 -0.38 -7.07 3.26
N ILE A 166 0.13 -5.93 2.78
CA ILE A 166 0.52 -5.75 1.38
C ILE A 166 2.01 -6.05 1.30
N CYS A 167 2.39 -7.04 0.51
CA CYS A 167 3.78 -7.35 0.27
C CYS A 167 4.11 -7.11 -1.20
N THR A 168 5.02 -6.17 -1.47
CA THR A 168 5.50 -5.84 -2.81
C THR A 168 6.91 -6.38 -3.01
N ASP A 169 7.10 -7.26 -3.99
CA ASP A 169 8.44 -7.57 -4.46
C ASP A 169 8.90 -6.48 -5.43
N ILE A 170 9.80 -5.62 -4.95
CA ILE A 170 10.31 -4.46 -5.70
C ILE A 170 11.00 -4.90 -7.00
N SER A 171 11.66 -6.05 -7.00
CA SER A 171 12.39 -6.56 -8.17
C SER A 171 11.45 -6.92 -9.33
N CYS A 172 10.20 -7.24 -9.03
CA CYS A 172 9.17 -7.59 -10.00
C CYS A 172 8.26 -6.41 -10.36
N ASP A 173 8.24 -5.35 -9.54
CA ASP A 173 7.30 -4.26 -9.71
C ASP A 173 7.50 -3.51 -11.03
N GLY A 174 6.39 -3.25 -11.75
CA GLY A 174 6.39 -2.62 -13.05
C GLY A 174 6.91 -3.48 -14.21
N MET A 175 7.42 -4.68 -13.96
CA MET A 175 8.04 -5.53 -14.99
C MET A 175 7.02 -6.36 -15.78
N LEU A 176 5.81 -6.57 -15.25
CA LEU A 176 4.73 -7.38 -15.87
C LEU A 176 5.16 -8.82 -16.24
N GLN A 177 6.09 -9.39 -15.48
CA GLN A 177 6.65 -10.74 -15.71
C GLN A 177 6.07 -11.82 -14.81
N GLY A 178 5.07 -11.47 -14.04
CA GLY A 178 4.44 -12.32 -13.04
C GLY A 178 4.90 -11.98 -11.62
N PRO A 179 4.06 -12.31 -10.62
CA PRO A 179 4.34 -12.06 -9.22
C PRO A 179 5.35 -13.07 -8.65
N SER A 180 6.01 -12.72 -7.55
CA SER A 180 6.95 -13.58 -6.82
C SER A 180 6.24 -14.69 -6.04
N LEU A 181 5.73 -15.70 -6.75
CA LEU A 181 4.92 -16.77 -6.15
C LEU A 181 5.64 -17.50 -5.02
N GLU A 182 6.95 -17.76 -5.17
CA GLU A 182 7.74 -18.43 -4.13
C GLU A 182 7.77 -17.63 -2.82
N LEU A 183 7.94 -16.30 -2.90
CA LEU A 183 7.92 -15.41 -1.76
C LEU A 183 6.56 -15.47 -1.04
N TYR A 184 5.47 -15.38 -1.79
CA TYR A 184 4.12 -15.39 -1.21
C TYR A 184 3.75 -16.74 -0.63
N GLN A 185 4.20 -17.84 -1.25
CA GLN A 185 4.05 -19.19 -0.70
C GLN A 185 4.84 -19.35 0.61
N GLU A 186 6.06 -18.83 0.70
CA GLU A 186 6.86 -18.84 1.92
C GLU A 186 6.14 -18.09 3.05
N ILE A 187 5.62 -16.89 2.77
CA ILE A 187 4.85 -16.10 3.76
C ILE A 187 3.64 -16.90 4.25
N LEU A 188 2.80 -17.39 3.35
CA LEU A 188 1.58 -18.09 3.73
C LEU A 188 1.83 -19.46 4.37
N SER A 189 2.96 -20.10 4.09
CA SER A 189 3.33 -21.34 4.78
C SER A 189 3.62 -21.12 6.27
N GLN A 190 4.15 -19.95 6.64
CA GLN A 190 4.47 -19.60 8.03
C GLN A 190 3.34 -18.82 8.71
N GLN A 191 2.51 -18.11 7.93
CA GLN A 191 1.40 -17.28 8.41
C GLN A 191 0.11 -17.61 7.61
N PRO A 192 -0.49 -18.80 7.82
CA PRO A 192 -1.59 -19.30 6.96
C PRO A 192 -2.88 -18.49 7.09
N ASP A 193 -3.09 -17.81 8.21
CA ASP A 193 -4.30 -17.01 8.47
C ASP A 193 -4.16 -15.55 8.03
N LEU A 194 -3.00 -15.16 7.47
CA LEU A 194 -2.74 -13.80 7.05
C LEU A 194 -3.50 -13.49 5.76
N PHE A 195 -4.22 -12.38 5.74
CA PHE A 195 -4.75 -11.82 4.50
C PHE A 195 -3.61 -11.11 3.75
N LEU A 196 -3.02 -11.82 2.80
CA LEU A 196 -1.90 -11.33 2.03
C LEU A 196 -2.38 -10.71 0.72
N ILE A 197 -2.02 -9.45 0.49
CA ILE A 197 -2.17 -8.75 -0.79
C ILE A 197 -0.81 -8.81 -1.47
N ALA A 198 -0.70 -9.66 -2.48
CA ALA A 198 0.50 -9.83 -3.28
C ALA A 198 0.62 -8.69 -4.29
N SER A 199 1.76 -8.02 -4.33
CA SER A 199 2.03 -6.86 -5.18
C SER A 199 3.39 -6.98 -5.87
N GLY A 200 3.51 -6.35 -7.04
CA GLY A 200 4.70 -6.41 -7.88
C GLY A 200 4.61 -7.48 -8.96
N GLY A 201 4.82 -7.08 -10.22
CA GLY A 201 4.93 -7.96 -11.38
C GLY A 201 3.63 -8.57 -11.89
N VAL A 202 2.50 -8.30 -11.26
CA VAL A 202 1.20 -8.87 -11.67
C VAL A 202 0.88 -8.44 -13.11
N SER A 203 0.61 -9.43 -13.96
CA SER A 203 0.19 -9.25 -15.35
C SER A 203 -1.11 -10.02 -15.60
N SER A 204 -1.78 -9.71 -16.68
CA SER A 204 -3.02 -10.38 -17.09
C SER A 204 -2.82 -11.88 -17.35
#